data_74405130954539f2df8707a8fd1f8943
#
_entry.id   74405130954539f2df8707a8fd1f8943
#
_cell.length_a   1.000
_cell.length_b   1.000
_cell.length_c   1.000
_cell.angle_alpha   90.00
_cell.angle_beta   90.00
_cell.angle_gamma   90.00
#
_symmetry.space_group_name_H-M   'P 1'
#
loop_
_entity.id
_entity.type
_entity.pdbx_description
1 polymer ?
#
loop_
_entity_poly.entity_id
_entity_poly.type
_entity_poly.pdbx_seq_one_letter_code
_entity_poly.pdbx_strand_id
1 'polypeptide(L)'
;MQDTKTTSLCEICYRHCEAERVTKPDGVHLIKHCPEHGTSDYLVEVDIDFYNNLVYDKAGYSIPQGIMIEVTDKCNLNCPHCYHKPDNKTVDKPIEQILWQIENRFNADAGAVILAGAEPTVRKDLQVLIKQIKQLLKKLGRPEDVCILTNGVKLSDRKWVK
;
A
#
# COMPACT_ATOMS: atom_id res chain seq x y z
N MET A 1 21.67 17.61 10.23
CA MET A 1 20.90 17.02 9.10
C MET A 1 20.83 18.06 7.99
N GLN A 2 20.99 17.69 6.72
CA GLN A 2 20.76 18.63 5.62
C GLN A 2 19.27 18.79 5.39
N ASP A 3 18.79 20.03 5.32
CA ASP A 3 17.43 20.32 4.93
C ASP A 3 17.16 19.70 3.56
N THR A 4 16.10 18.91 3.43
CA THR A 4 15.83 18.13 2.22
C THR A 4 14.63 18.67 1.50
N LYS A 5 14.85 19.11 0.24
CA LYS A 5 13.76 19.46 -0.67
C LYS A 5 12.92 18.22 -0.99
N THR A 6 11.62 18.38 -1.00
CA THR A 6 10.63 17.35 -1.28
C THR A 6 9.40 17.97 -1.95
N THR A 7 8.37 17.18 -2.17
CA THR A 7 7.05 17.64 -2.60
C THR A 7 6.02 17.23 -1.60
N SER A 8 4.96 18.01 -1.45
CA SER A 8 3.83 17.73 -0.58
C SER A 8 2.52 18.16 -1.23
N LEU A 9 1.41 17.94 -0.54
CA LEU A 9 0.11 18.46 -0.95
C LEU A 9 -0.23 19.72 -0.15
N CYS A 10 -0.75 20.73 -0.83
CA CYS A 10 -1.36 21.86 -0.16
C CYS A 10 -2.65 21.40 0.54
N GLU A 11 -2.85 21.77 1.79
CA GLU A 11 -4.02 21.42 2.60
C GLU A 11 -5.31 22.09 2.17
N ILE A 12 -5.22 23.16 1.35
CA ILE A 12 -6.37 23.92 0.89
C ILE A 12 -6.85 23.47 -0.49
N CYS A 13 -5.93 23.37 -1.47
CA CYS A 13 -6.30 23.00 -2.85
C CYS A 13 -5.96 21.57 -3.23
N TYR A 14 -5.30 20.82 -2.36
CA TYR A 14 -4.84 19.42 -2.57
C TYR A 14 -3.96 19.23 -3.82
N ARG A 15 -3.36 20.29 -4.35
CA ARG A 15 -2.38 20.21 -5.43
C ARG A 15 -0.98 19.99 -4.88
N HIS A 16 -0.15 19.34 -5.68
CA HIS A 16 1.27 19.22 -5.36
C HIS A 16 1.94 20.58 -5.28
N CYS A 17 2.74 20.79 -4.27
CA CYS A 17 3.56 21.98 -4.10
C CYS A 17 4.96 21.59 -3.65
N GLU A 18 5.93 22.49 -3.88
CA GLU A 18 7.26 22.35 -3.33
C GLU A 18 7.21 22.36 -1.81
N ALA A 19 8.05 21.57 -1.19
CA ALA A 19 8.18 21.50 0.25
C ALA A 19 9.61 21.22 0.67
N GLU A 20 9.93 21.52 1.90
CA GLU A 20 11.22 21.21 2.49
C GLU A 20 11.06 20.73 3.93
N ARG A 21 11.89 19.77 4.31
CA ARG A 21 12.01 19.33 5.70
C ARG A 21 13.14 20.10 6.35
N VAL A 22 12.83 20.81 7.44
CA VAL A 22 13.74 21.66 8.17
C VAL A 22 13.78 21.24 9.63
N THR A 23 15.00 21.12 10.19
CA THR A 23 15.17 20.88 11.63
C THR A 23 15.24 22.22 12.33
N LYS A 24 14.31 22.44 13.27
CA LYS A 24 14.26 23.62 14.13
C LYS A 24 14.51 23.22 15.60
N PRO A 25 14.73 24.20 16.52
CA PRO A 25 14.96 23.88 17.94
C PRO A 25 13.85 23.11 18.62
N ASP A 26 12.61 23.23 18.13
CA ASP A 26 11.39 22.60 18.64
C ASP A 26 11.02 21.29 17.93
N GLY A 27 11.78 20.87 16.91
CA GLY A 27 11.55 19.63 16.22
C GLY A 27 11.83 19.66 14.72
N VAL A 28 11.30 18.66 14.04
CA VAL A 28 11.36 18.55 12.57
C VAL A 28 10.09 19.14 11.97
N HIS A 29 10.25 20.05 11.04
CA HIS A 29 9.17 20.75 10.36
C HIS A 29 9.07 20.38 8.89
N LEU A 30 7.85 20.40 8.35
CA LEU A 30 7.57 20.38 6.91
C LEU A 30 7.05 21.75 6.50
N ILE A 31 7.85 22.48 5.75
CA ILE A 31 7.49 23.78 5.17
C ILE A 31 7.02 23.54 3.74
N LYS A 32 5.80 23.98 3.42
CA LYS A 32 5.20 23.81 2.10
C LYS A 32 5.04 25.17 1.43
N HIS A 33 5.26 25.23 0.13
CA HIS A 33 5.19 26.45 -0.68
C HIS A 33 4.13 26.30 -1.79
N CYS A 34 2.88 26.59 -1.46
CA CYS A 34 1.81 26.57 -2.46
C CYS A 34 1.77 27.87 -3.25
N PRO A 35 1.81 27.85 -4.59
CA PRO A 35 1.77 29.06 -5.40
C PRO A 35 0.48 29.90 -5.21
N GLU A 36 -0.62 29.23 -4.85
CA GLU A 36 -1.93 29.88 -4.69
C GLU A 36 -2.24 30.27 -3.23
N HIS A 37 -1.69 29.52 -2.24
CA HIS A 37 -2.08 29.68 -0.83
C HIS A 37 -0.91 30.07 0.07
N GLY A 38 0.28 30.29 -0.52
CA GLY A 38 1.45 30.76 0.21
C GLY A 38 2.18 29.64 0.95
N THR A 39 2.95 30.04 1.97
CA THR A 39 3.79 29.13 2.75
C THR A 39 3.07 28.69 4.02
N SER A 40 3.11 27.40 4.31
CA SER A 40 2.65 26.81 5.56
C SER A 40 3.78 26.01 6.22
N ASP A 41 3.77 25.95 7.55
CA ASP A 41 4.80 25.34 8.38
C ASP A 41 4.13 24.40 9.41
N TYR A 42 4.51 23.14 9.36
CA TYR A 42 3.95 22.08 10.20
C TYR A 42 5.03 21.38 10.99
N LEU A 43 4.88 21.34 12.30
CA LEU A 43 5.67 20.46 13.17
C LEU A 43 5.29 18.99 12.85
N VAL A 44 6.27 18.23 12.40
CA VAL A 44 6.10 16.81 12.04
C VAL A 44 6.44 15.92 13.24
N GLU A 45 7.54 16.23 13.92
CA GLU A 45 8.02 15.45 15.08
C GLU A 45 8.83 16.34 16.02
N VAL A 46 8.58 16.22 17.32
CA VAL A 46 9.31 16.96 18.35
C VAL A 46 10.64 16.31 18.71
N ASP A 47 10.73 14.98 18.61
CA ASP A 47 11.94 14.23 18.87
C ASP A 47 12.75 14.06 17.58
N ILE A 48 13.77 14.93 17.44
CA ILE A 48 14.64 14.97 16.28
C ILE A 48 15.41 13.65 16.11
N ASP A 49 15.87 13.06 17.20
CA ASP A 49 16.65 11.83 17.18
C ASP A 49 15.78 10.64 16.78
N PHE A 50 14.58 10.57 17.32
CA PHE A 50 13.58 9.56 16.92
C PHE A 50 13.26 9.66 15.44
N TYR A 51 12.97 10.87 14.95
CA TYR A 51 12.67 11.08 13.53
C TYR A 51 13.83 10.68 12.61
N ASN A 52 15.06 11.06 12.99
CA ASN A 52 16.25 10.71 12.23
C ASN A 52 16.48 9.21 12.16
N ASN A 53 16.25 8.49 13.25
CA ASN A 53 16.39 7.04 13.31
C ASN A 53 15.32 6.34 12.45
N LEU A 54 14.09 6.85 12.40
CA LEU A 54 13.02 6.29 11.56
C LEU A 54 13.26 6.52 10.07
N VAL A 55 13.69 7.73 9.70
CA VAL A 55 13.79 8.12 8.28
C VAL A 55 15.12 7.71 7.67
N TYR A 56 16.16 7.59 8.49
CA TYR A 56 17.53 7.35 8.05
C TYR A 56 18.17 6.11 8.67
N ASP A 57 17.37 5.12 9.02
CA ASP A 57 17.93 3.82 9.40
C ASP A 57 18.75 3.28 8.22
N LYS A 58 20.06 3.56 8.28
CA LYS A 58 21.05 3.16 7.28
C LYS A 58 21.28 1.65 7.27
N ALA A 59 20.62 0.90 8.14
CA ALA A 59 20.75 -0.55 8.25
C ALA A 59 20.08 -1.32 7.11
N GLY A 60 19.74 -0.64 6.02
CA GLY A 60 19.32 -1.30 4.79
C GLY A 60 17.98 -2.03 4.91
N TYR A 61 17.06 -1.51 5.72
CA TYR A 61 15.66 -1.89 5.60
C TYR A 61 15.12 -1.38 4.27
N SER A 62 15.42 -2.12 3.20
CA SER A 62 14.52 -2.13 2.07
C SER A 62 13.25 -2.81 2.59
N ILE A 63 12.28 -2.03 3.03
CA ILE A 63 10.92 -2.53 3.24
C ILE A 63 10.58 -3.21 1.91
N PRO A 64 10.31 -4.54 1.89
CA PRO A 64 9.86 -5.17 0.68
C PRO A 64 8.60 -4.42 0.24
N GLN A 65 8.72 -3.60 -0.79
CA GLN A 65 7.59 -2.84 -1.27
C GLN A 65 6.69 -3.80 -2.04
N GLY A 66 5.81 -4.49 -1.31
CA GLY A 66 4.75 -5.27 -1.91
C GLY A 66 3.70 -4.34 -2.52
N ILE A 67 3.06 -4.80 -3.59
CA ILE A 67 1.82 -4.18 -4.06
C ILE A 67 0.62 -4.87 -3.40
N MET A 68 -0.21 -4.11 -2.71
CA MET A 68 -1.48 -4.59 -2.19
C MET A 68 -2.59 -4.30 -3.19
N ILE A 69 -3.37 -5.31 -3.54
CA ILE A 69 -4.47 -5.22 -4.49
C ILE A 69 -5.75 -5.76 -3.87
N GLU A 70 -6.76 -4.92 -3.83
CA GLU A 70 -8.12 -5.34 -3.46
C GLU A 70 -8.75 -6.10 -4.63
N VAL A 71 -9.03 -7.38 -4.41
CA VAL A 71 -9.53 -8.29 -5.44
C VAL A 71 -11.03 -8.55 -5.36
N THR A 72 -11.65 -8.24 -4.22
CA THR A 72 -13.10 -8.39 -4.00
C THR A 72 -13.60 -7.51 -2.86
N ASP A 73 -14.85 -7.06 -2.96
CA ASP A 73 -15.56 -6.35 -1.89
C ASP A 73 -16.45 -7.30 -1.07
N LYS A 74 -16.44 -8.60 -1.41
CA LYS A 74 -17.25 -9.62 -0.74
C LYS A 74 -16.55 -10.18 0.47
N CYS A 75 -17.34 -10.56 1.49
CA CYS A 75 -16.84 -11.23 2.68
C CYS A 75 -17.85 -12.26 3.19
N ASN A 76 -17.35 -13.32 3.82
CA ASN A 76 -18.15 -14.31 4.53
C ASN A 76 -18.42 -13.95 5.99
N LEU A 77 -17.93 -12.80 6.47
CA LEU A 77 -18.16 -12.23 7.80
C LEU A 77 -18.78 -10.84 7.71
N ASN A 78 -19.36 -10.39 8.83
CA ASN A 78 -19.89 -9.03 8.99
C ASN A 78 -19.43 -8.47 10.35
N CYS A 79 -18.12 -8.22 10.47
CA CYS A 79 -17.52 -7.74 11.71
C CYS A 79 -17.95 -6.29 11.98
N PRO A 80 -18.44 -5.94 13.18
CA PRO A 80 -18.97 -4.61 13.48
C PRO A 80 -17.91 -3.50 13.45
N HIS A 81 -16.63 -3.86 13.65
CA HIS A 81 -15.49 -2.94 13.63
C HIS A 81 -14.66 -3.02 12.33
N CYS A 82 -15.19 -3.65 11.28
CA CYS A 82 -14.47 -3.75 10.01
C CYS A 82 -14.40 -2.39 9.33
N TYR A 83 -13.20 -1.96 8.94
CA TYR A 83 -13.00 -0.72 8.17
C TYR A 83 -13.53 -0.84 6.74
N HIS A 84 -13.50 -2.05 6.19
CA HIS A 84 -14.03 -2.36 4.87
C HIS A 84 -15.46 -2.87 5.04
N LYS A 85 -16.45 -2.10 4.60
CA LYS A 85 -17.86 -2.52 4.64
C LYS A 85 -18.12 -3.47 3.47
N PRO A 86 -18.26 -4.80 3.69
CA PRO A 86 -18.43 -5.74 2.60
C PRO A 86 -19.72 -5.50 1.83
N ASP A 87 -19.66 -5.63 0.52
CA ASP A 87 -20.84 -5.65 -0.35
C ASP A 87 -20.85 -6.95 -1.19
N ASN A 88 -21.63 -7.92 -0.74
CA ASN A 88 -21.73 -9.22 -1.40
C ASN A 88 -22.51 -9.18 -2.74
N LYS A 89 -23.05 -8.03 -3.13
CA LYS A 89 -23.75 -7.82 -4.41
C LYS A 89 -22.82 -7.32 -5.51
N THR A 90 -21.64 -6.82 -5.17
CA THR A 90 -20.67 -6.32 -6.17
C THR A 90 -20.17 -7.44 -7.06
N VAL A 91 -19.74 -7.06 -8.26
CA VAL A 91 -19.06 -7.97 -9.19
C VAL A 91 -17.56 -7.88 -8.92
N ASP A 92 -16.89 -9.02 -8.81
CA ASP A 92 -15.45 -9.07 -8.61
C ASP A 92 -14.72 -8.44 -9.80
N LYS A 93 -13.61 -7.77 -9.55
CA LYS A 93 -12.76 -7.20 -10.60
C LYS A 93 -12.32 -8.31 -11.57
N PRO A 94 -12.38 -8.11 -12.90
CA PRO A 94 -11.84 -9.05 -13.86
C PRO A 94 -10.36 -9.35 -13.59
N ILE A 95 -9.94 -10.58 -13.84
CA ILE A 95 -8.54 -11.00 -13.65
C ILE A 95 -7.59 -10.13 -14.48
N GLU A 96 -7.96 -9.80 -15.70
CA GLU A 96 -7.19 -8.98 -16.63
C GLU A 96 -6.91 -7.59 -16.07
N GLN A 97 -7.88 -7.00 -15.36
CA GLN A 97 -7.71 -5.70 -14.72
C GLN A 97 -6.71 -5.78 -13.56
N ILE A 98 -6.76 -6.86 -12.78
CA ILE A 98 -5.82 -7.09 -11.67
C ILE A 98 -4.40 -7.30 -12.23
N LEU A 99 -4.25 -8.12 -13.26
CA LEU A 99 -2.95 -8.35 -13.91
C LEU A 99 -2.38 -7.05 -14.50
N TRP A 100 -3.22 -6.23 -15.13
CA TRP A 100 -2.82 -4.92 -15.64
C TRP A 100 -2.32 -4.00 -14.51
N GLN A 101 -3.00 -4.00 -13.34
CA GLN A 101 -2.55 -3.21 -12.18
C GLN A 101 -1.17 -3.67 -11.69
N ILE A 102 -0.93 -4.98 -11.65
CA ILE A 102 0.37 -5.54 -11.27
C ILE A 102 1.43 -5.11 -12.28
N GLU A 103 1.19 -5.30 -13.58
CA GLU A 103 2.16 -5.00 -14.63
C GLU A 103 2.56 -3.51 -14.65
N ASN A 104 1.61 -2.60 -14.41
CA ASN A 104 1.82 -1.16 -14.57
C ASN A 104 2.14 -0.41 -13.26
N ARG A 105 1.92 -1.01 -12.09
CA ARG A 105 2.11 -0.35 -10.79
C ARG A 105 3.16 -1.02 -9.91
N PHE A 106 3.63 -2.17 -10.30
CA PHE A 106 4.59 -2.93 -9.53
C PHE A 106 6.00 -2.39 -9.79
N ASN A 107 6.59 -1.71 -8.81
CA ASN A 107 7.96 -1.21 -8.91
C ASN A 107 8.97 -2.35 -9.03
N ALA A 108 10.13 -2.09 -9.65
CA ALA A 108 11.17 -3.08 -9.87
C ALA A 108 11.67 -3.74 -8.57
N ASP A 109 11.61 -3.01 -7.45
CA ASP A 109 12.09 -3.46 -6.14
C ASP A 109 10.98 -4.04 -5.24
N ALA A 110 9.77 -4.21 -5.75
CA ALA A 110 8.66 -4.74 -4.96
C ALA A 110 8.83 -6.24 -4.70
N GLY A 111 8.75 -6.64 -3.41
CA GLY A 111 9.02 -8.00 -2.96
C GLY A 111 7.86 -8.98 -3.13
N ALA A 112 6.60 -8.55 -3.07
CA ALA A 112 5.46 -9.46 -3.11
C ALA A 112 4.20 -8.81 -3.67
N VAL A 113 3.29 -9.62 -4.20
CA VAL A 113 1.90 -9.23 -4.48
C VAL A 113 1.01 -9.68 -3.32
N ILE A 114 0.33 -8.73 -2.68
CA ILE A 114 -0.56 -8.99 -1.55
C ILE A 114 -2.00 -8.86 -2.04
N LEU A 115 -2.74 -9.95 -2.03
CA LEU A 115 -4.16 -9.97 -2.34
C LEU A 115 -4.96 -9.62 -1.09
N ALA A 116 -5.74 -8.56 -1.18
CA ALA A 116 -6.56 -8.03 -0.10
C ALA A 116 -7.99 -7.77 -0.58
N GLY A 117 -8.73 -7.04 0.21
CA GLY A 117 -10.12 -6.67 -0.01
C GLY A 117 -10.94 -7.01 1.21
N ALA A 118 -12.27 -7.21 1.05
CA ALA A 118 -13.06 -7.65 2.19
C ALA A 118 -12.64 -9.06 2.66
N GLU A 119 -12.69 -10.06 1.76
CA GLU A 119 -12.13 -11.41 2.02
C GLU A 119 -11.76 -12.11 0.71
N PRO A 120 -10.49 -12.15 0.33
CA PRO A 120 -10.08 -12.73 -0.96
C PRO A 120 -10.49 -14.19 -1.18
N THR A 121 -10.57 -14.98 -0.10
CA THR A 121 -10.86 -16.41 -0.20
C THR A 121 -12.31 -16.72 -0.60
N VAL A 122 -13.24 -15.76 -0.57
CA VAL A 122 -14.61 -15.96 -1.07
C VAL A 122 -14.67 -15.86 -2.60
N ARG A 123 -13.65 -15.36 -3.25
CA ARG A 123 -13.56 -15.25 -4.69
C ARG A 123 -13.46 -16.65 -5.32
N LYS A 124 -14.38 -16.96 -6.24
CA LYS A 124 -14.49 -18.32 -6.83
C LYS A 124 -13.31 -18.69 -7.72
N ASP A 125 -12.72 -17.70 -8.37
CA ASP A 125 -11.61 -17.86 -9.32
C ASP A 125 -10.24 -17.51 -8.70
N LEU A 126 -10.13 -17.45 -7.36
CA LEU A 126 -8.92 -17.07 -6.65
C LEU A 126 -7.69 -17.90 -7.05
N GLN A 127 -7.87 -19.23 -7.18
CA GLN A 127 -6.76 -20.12 -7.58
C GLN A 127 -6.27 -19.82 -9.00
N VAL A 128 -7.21 -19.53 -9.91
CA VAL A 128 -6.87 -19.13 -11.30
C VAL A 128 -6.12 -17.80 -11.29
N LEU A 129 -6.63 -16.83 -10.51
CA LEU A 129 -6.00 -15.53 -10.33
C LEU A 129 -4.56 -15.67 -9.82
N ILE A 130 -4.32 -16.42 -8.76
CA ILE A 130 -2.98 -16.64 -8.19
C ILE A 130 -2.05 -17.25 -9.23
N LYS A 131 -2.51 -18.27 -9.95
CA LYS A 131 -1.72 -18.92 -11.00
C LYS A 131 -1.31 -17.92 -12.09
N GLN A 132 -2.23 -17.09 -12.55
CA GLN A 132 -1.93 -16.09 -13.59
C GLN A 132 -1.01 -14.98 -13.07
N ILE A 133 -1.16 -14.55 -11.82
CA ILE A 133 -0.23 -13.60 -11.21
C ILE A 133 1.19 -14.19 -11.16
N LYS A 134 1.36 -15.41 -10.70
CA LYS A 134 2.67 -16.07 -10.69
C LYS A 134 3.29 -16.18 -12.09
N GLN A 135 2.49 -16.51 -13.10
CA GLN A 135 2.95 -16.55 -14.49
C GLN A 135 3.40 -15.17 -14.98
N LEU A 136 2.66 -14.10 -14.63
CA LEU A 136 3.02 -12.73 -14.96
C LEU A 136 4.32 -12.31 -14.27
N LEU A 137 4.44 -12.57 -12.95
CA LEU A 137 5.65 -12.26 -12.18
C LEU A 137 6.88 -12.96 -12.76
N LYS A 138 6.76 -14.23 -13.10
CA LYS A 138 7.81 -15.00 -13.80
C LYS A 138 8.20 -14.37 -15.12
N LYS A 139 7.23 -13.96 -15.96
CA LYS A 139 7.46 -13.26 -17.23
C LYS A 139 8.21 -11.94 -17.02
N LEU A 140 7.92 -11.25 -15.93
CA LEU A 140 8.57 -9.99 -15.55
C LEU A 140 9.94 -10.18 -14.86
N GLY A 141 10.40 -11.42 -14.68
CA GLY A 141 11.67 -11.72 -13.97
C GLY A 141 11.64 -11.37 -12.49
N ARG A 142 10.48 -11.48 -11.82
CA ARG A 142 10.26 -11.07 -10.44
C ARG A 142 9.99 -12.28 -9.54
N PRO A 143 10.20 -12.14 -8.19
CA PRO A 143 9.81 -13.18 -7.25
C PRO A 143 8.33 -13.52 -7.40
N GLU A 144 8.02 -14.83 -7.42
CA GLU A 144 6.65 -15.33 -7.57
C GLU A 144 5.89 -15.34 -6.23
N ASP A 145 6.17 -14.38 -5.36
CA ASP A 145 5.60 -14.31 -4.02
C ASP A 145 4.22 -13.64 -4.06
N VAL A 146 3.21 -14.45 -3.76
CA VAL A 146 1.81 -14.00 -3.66
C VAL A 146 1.31 -14.30 -2.26
N CYS A 147 0.98 -13.24 -1.53
CA CYS A 147 0.41 -13.30 -0.19
C CYS A 147 -1.10 -13.02 -0.22
N ILE A 148 -1.83 -13.53 0.76
CA ILE A 148 -3.26 -13.27 0.92
C ILE A 148 -3.51 -12.75 2.32
N LEU A 149 -4.17 -11.60 2.44
CA LEU A 149 -4.74 -11.13 3.70
C LEU A 149 -6.13 -11.74 3.83
N THR A 150 -6.32 -12.60 4.83
CA THR A 150 -7.56 -13.37 5.00
C THR A 150 -7.98 -13.45 6.46
N ASN A 151 -9.30 -13.54 6.69
CA ASN A 151 -9.87 -13.84 8.00
C ASN A 151 -9.69 -15.32 8.41
N GLY A 152 -9.15 -16.16 7.53
CA GLY A 152 -8.79 -17.55 7.81
C GLY A 152 -9.95 -18.55 7.82
N VAL A 153 -11.21 -18.14 7.73
CA VAL A 153 -12.36 -19.05 7.83
C VAL A 153 -12.29 -20.18 6.79
N LYS A 154 -11.95 -19.86 5.56
CA LYS A 154 -11.80 -20.87 4.49
C LYS A 154 -10.63 -21.83 4.71
N LEU A 155 -9.61 -21.42 5.47
CA LEU A 155 -8.44 -22.28 5.75
C LEU A 155 -8.76 -23.42 6.71
N SER A 156 -9.90 -23.40 7.40
CA SER A 156 -10.40 -24.53 8.20
C SER A 156 -10.88 -25.69 7.34
N ASP A 157 -11.22 -25.46 6.08
CA ASP A 157 -11.63 -26.51 5.15
C ASP A 157 -10.39 -27.13 4.48
N ARG A 158 -10.02 -28.34 4.93
CA ARG A 158 -8.87 -29.09 4.37
C ARG A 158 -9.00 -29.41 2.88
N LYS A 159 -10.23 -29.45 2.33
CA LYS A 159 -10.45 -29.69 0.90
C LYS A 159 -10.15 -28.44 0.07
N TRP A 160 -10.37 -27.28 0.68
CA TRP A 160 -10.10 -25.99 0.01
C TRP A 160 -8.61 -25.63 0.01
N VAL A 161 -7.85 -26.06 1.05
CA VAL A 161 -6.41 -25.76 1.21
C VAL A 161 -5.51 -26.68 0.36
N LYS A 162 -6.01 -27.82 -0.13
CA LYS A 162 -5.28 -28.74 -1.02
C LYS A 162 -5.34 -28.28 -2.46
#